data_b1eebdbd4c9a93eaefb99976972e50a5
#
_entry.id   b1eebdbd4c9a93eaefb99976972e50a5
#
_cell.length_a   1.000
_cell.length_b   1.000
_cell.length_c   1.000
_cell.angle_alpha   90.00
_cell.angle_beta   90.00
_cell.angle_gamma   90.00
#
_symmetry.space_group_name_H-M   'P 1'
#
loop_
_entity.id
_entity.type
_entity.pdbx_description
1 polymer ?
#
loop_
_entity_poly.entity_id
_entity_poly.type
_entity_poly.pdbx_seq_one_letter_code
_entity_poly.pdbx_strand_id
1 'polypeptide(L)'
;FTDENRQEIWQRAYEETFYNQFLAAYRQCAIVAKPEYRLRNYQVFCCIDDREESFRRHLEQIDQGAETLGAAGHFALDMRFKAAPEKHYRQMCPHPLVTPSVQVYEKAVKPEDAMPKKLQFYGRVQWAITQASKTLFGSFVHTMFSGLVNLLPYILEILFPRYSSRLRRYLAAHEPKTQLVYKKETHENEKGWNLEDRITRATAILKGAGLSDNFSPYVCILGHGSRSLNNPDETAHDCGA
;
A
#
# COMPACT_ATOMS: atom_id res chain seq x y z
N PHE A 1 4.28 -38.31 -23.87
CA PHE A 1 3.85 -36.91 -23.78
C PHE A 1 2.55 -36.91 -22.97
N THR A 2 2.65 -36.44 -21.73
CA THR A 2 1.47 -36.24 -20.89
C THR A 2 0.83 -34.89 -21.21
N ASP A 3 -0.43 -34.69 -20.84
CA ASP A 3 -1.11 -33.41 -21.01
C ASP A 3 -0.42 -32.28 -20.20
N GLU A 4 0.15 -32.61 -19.05
CA GLU A 4 0.95 -31.67 -18.23
C GLU A 4 2.19 -31.19 -18.97
N ASN A 5 2.96 -32.08 -19.59
CA ASN A 5 4.14 -31.69 -20.38
C ASN A 5 3.76 -30.77 -21.55
N ARG A 6 2.61 -31.02 -22.18
CA ARG A 6 2.11 -30.17 -23.26
C ARG A 6 1.74 -28.78 -22.77
N GLN A 7 1.06 -28.65 -21.62
CA GLN A 7 0.72 -27.39 -21.01
C GLN A 7 1.96 -26.59 -20.62
N GLU A 8 2.96 -27.25 -20.04
CA GLU A 8 4.24 -26.61 -19.69
C GLU A 8 4.94 -26.06 -20.94
N ILE A 9 4.99 -26.81 -22.02
CA ILE A 9 5.61 -26.35 -23.27
C ILE A 9 4.88 -25.12 -23.83
N TRP A 10 3.55 -25.13 -23.83
CA TRP A 10 2.77 -23.98 -24.27
C TRP A 10 2.96 -22.75 -23.39
N GLN A 11 3.01 -22.94 -22.08
CA GLN A 11 3.27 -21.87 -21.13
C GLN A 11 4.65 -21.26 -21.38
N ARG A 12 5.69 -22.07 -21.49
CA ARG A 12 7.04 -21.59 -21.80
C ARG A 12 7.10 -20.86 -23.13
N ALA A 13 6.49 -21.41 -24.18
CA ALA A 13 6.46 -20.76 -25.49
C ALA A 13 5.79 -19.38 -25.45
N TYR A 14 4.70 -19.27 -24.68
CA TYR A 14 4.02 -17.99 -24.47
C TYR A 14 4.91 -17.00 -23.73
N GLU A 15 5.51 -17.40 -22.62
CA GLU A 15 6.41 -16.56 -21.82
C GLU A 15 7.65 -16.13 -22.62
N GLU A 16 8.30 -17.04 -23.33
CA GLU A 16 9.46 -16.72 -24.18
C GLU A 16 9.11 -15.73 -25.29
N THR A 17 7.92 -15.86 -25.88
CA THR A 17 7.45 -14.90 -26.90
C THR A 17 7.32 -13.51 -26.30
N PHE A 18 6.71 -13.40 -25.12
CA PHE A 18 6.55 -12.14 -24.41
C PHE A 18 7.91 -11.54 -24.02
N TYR A 19 8.80 -12.34 -23.42
CA TYR A 19 10.14 -11.87 -23.02
C TYR A 19 10.99 -11.45 -24.21
N ASN A 20 10.91 -12.17 -25.32
CA ASN A 20 11.67 -11.80 -26.53
C ASN A 20 11.18 -10.46 -27.10
N GLN A 21 9.89 -10.20 -27.11
CA GLN A 21 9.34 -8.90 -27.54
C GLN A 21 9.77 -7.77 -26.59
N PHE A 22 9.65 -7.99 -25.30
CA PHE A 22 10.08 -7.02 -24.29
C PHE A 22 11.58 -6.70 -24.38
N LEU A 23 12.42 -7.73 -24.45
CA LEU A 23 13.86 -7.57 -24.53
C LEU A 23 14.32 -6.92 -25.86
N ALA A 24 13.61 -7.18 -26.95
CA ALA A 24 13.86 -6.51 -28.22
C ALA A 24 13.56 -5.01 -28.13
N ALA A 25 12.41 -4.64 -27.56
CA ALA A 25 12.05 -3.26 -27.32
C ALA A 25 13.05 -2.56 -26.38
N TYR A 26 13.40 -3.21 -25.28
CA TYR A 26 14.40 -2.69 -24.33
C TYR A 26 15.76 -2.42 -24.99
N ARG A 27 16.26 -3.35 -25.81
CA ARG A 27 17.52 -3.17 -26.55
C ARG A 27 17.46 -1.97 -27.49
N GLN A 28 16.34 -1.77 -28.19
CA GLN A 28 16.15 -0.60 -29.06
C GLN A 28 16.18 0.70 -28.24
N CYS A 29 15.48 0.75 -27.11
CA CYS A 29 15.50 1.91 -26.24
C CYS A 29 16.89 2.18 -25.67
N ALA A 30 17.63 1.17 -25.24
CA ALA A 30 18.97 1.31 -24.69
C ALA A 30 20.01 1.83 -25.71
N ILE A 31 19.82 1.53 -27.00
CA ILE A 31 20.68 2.03 -28.07
C ILE A 31 20.42 3.52 -28.35
N VAL A 32 19.15 3.95 -28.23
CA VAL A 32 18.73 5.33 -28.53
C VAL A 32 18.96 6.26 -27.32
N ALA A 33 18.83 5.74 -26.12
CA ALA A 33 18.99 6.53 -24.90
C ALA A 33 20.48 6.70 -24.55
N LYS A 34 21.14 7.72 -25.12
CA LYS A 34 22.30 8.28 -24.43
C LYS A 34 21.78 9.01 -23.20
N PRO A 35 22.16 8.61 -21.97
CA PRO A 35 21.75 9.32 -20.80
C PRO A 35 22.40 10.71 -20.80
N GLU A 36 21.71 11.69 -21.33
CA GLU A 36 22.03 13.08 -21.03
C GLU A 36 21.72 13.30 -19.57
N TYR A 37 22.76 13.42 -18.79
CA TYR A 37 22.65 13.85 -17.41
C TYR A 37 22.03 15.26 -17.40
N ARG A 38 20.77 15.35 -17.05
CA ARG A 38 20.09 16.63 -16.84
C ARG A 38 19.85 16.78 -15.34
N LEU A 39 20.35 17.88 -14.79
CA LEU A 39 19.99 18.26 -13.43
C LEU A 39 18.48 18.44 -13.38
N ARG A 40 17.82 17.65 -12.54
CA ARG A 40 16.40 17.75 -12.36
C ARG A 40 16.07 18.81 -11.33
N ASN A 41 14.93 19.47 -11.48
CA ASN A 41 14.47 20.49 -10.54
C ASN A 41 14.00 19.86 -9.23
N TYR A 42 13.38 18.66 -9.32
CA TYR A 42 12.91 17.91 -8.18
C TYR A 42 12.81 16.41 -8.49
N GLN A 43 12.86 15.65 -7.42
CA GLN A 43 12.74 14.18 -7.45
C GLN A 43 11.56 13.76 -6.59
N VAL A 44 10.79 12.76 -7.09
CA VAL A 44 9.60 12.25 -6.39
C VAL A 44 9.71 10.75 -6.22
N PHE A 45 9.77 10.28 -4.99
CA PHE A 45 9.62 8.87 -4.67
C PHE A 45 8.14 8.51 -4.70
N CYS A 46 7.79 7.59 -5.56
CA CYS A 46 6.45 7.03 -5.71
C CYS A 46 6.45 5.55 -5.32
N CYS A 47 5.29 5.04 -4.95
CA CYS A 47 5.11 3.61 -4.81
C CYS A 47 5.28 2.90 -6.17
N ILE A 48 5.72 1.65 -6.15
CA ILE A 48 5.72 0.76 -7.34
C ILE A 48 4.32 0.20 -7.66
N ASP A 49 3.30 0.70 -6.99
CA ASP A 49 1.90 0.39 -7.31
C ASP A 49 1.57 0.79 -8.75
N ASP A 50 0.84 -0.06 -9.46
CA ASP A 50 0.49 0.14 -10.87
C ASP A 50 -0.31 1.44 -11.11
N ARG A 51 -1.06 1.90 -10.12
CA ARG A 51 -1.79 3.16 -10.16
C ARG A 51 -0.86 4.38 -10.16
N GLU A 52 0.25 4.32 -9.44
CA GLU A 52 1.26 5.39 -9.42
C GLU A 52 2.16 5.36 -10.66
N GLU A 53 2.33 4.23 -11.31
CA GLU A 53 3.12 4.13 -12.53
C GLU A 53 2.56 5.04 -13.65
N SER A 54 1.25 5.09 -13.80
CA SER A 54 0.62 6.02 -14.74
C SER A 54 0.87 7.49 -14.38
N PHE A 55 0.82 7.82 -13.08
CA PHE A 55 1.13 9.16 -12.59
C PHE A 55 2.58 9.55 -12.90
N ARG A 56 3.54 8.68 -12.57
CA ARG A 56 4.97 8.88 -12.83
C ARG A 56 5.24 9.18 -14.30
N ARG A 57 4.75 8.32 -15.17
CA ARG A 57 4.92 8.44 -16.62
C ARG A 57 4.34 9.76 -17.15
N HIS A 58 3.16 10.14 -16.70
CA HIS A 58 2.55 11.40 -17.14
C HIS A 58 3.27 12.62 -16.55
N LEU A 59 3.72 12.57 -15.32
CA LEU A 59 4.47 13.66 -14.69
C LEU A 59 5.75 13.94 -15.47
N GLU A 60 6.56 12.94 -15.76
CA GLU A 60 7.81 13.09 -16.51
C GLU A 60 7.59 13.51 -17.97
N GLN A 61 6.45 13.14 -18.54
CA GLN A 61 6.06 13.58 -19.90
C GLN A 61 5.69 15.07 -19.95
N ILE A 62 5.01 15.55 -18.93
CA ILE A 62 4.51 16.94 -18.87
C ILE A 62 5.60 17.88 -18.36
N ASP A 63 6.36 17.46 -17.35
CA ASP A 63 7.41 18.27 -16.73
C ASP A 63 8.77 17.57 -16.83
N GLN A 64 9.58 18.07 -17.76
CA GLN A 64 10.94 17.57 -17.98
C GLN A 64 11.89 17.88 -16.81
N GLY A 65 11.52 18.75 -15.88
CA GLY A 65 12.24 19.04 -14.65
C GLY A 65 12.02 18.00 -13.56
N ALA A 66 11.05 17.12 -13.70
CA ALA A 66 10.75 16.05 -12.77
C ALA A 66 11.59 14.80 -13.04
N GLU A 67 12.00 14.14 -11.98
CA GLU A 67 12.50 12.76 -12.01
C GLU A 67 11.70 11.94 -10.99
N THR A 68 11.16 10.79 -11.42
CA THR A 68 10.41 9.92 -10.52
C THR A 68 11.18 8.64 -10.21
N LEU A 69 11.17 8.25 -8.94
CA LEU A 69 11.86 7.07 -8.44
C LEU A 69 10.82 6.10 -7.85
N GLY A 70 10.89 4.83 -8.21
CA GLY A 70 10.01 3.80 -7.67
C GLY A 70 10.59 3.19 -6.41
N ALA A 71 9.77 3.09 -5.36
CA ALA A 71 10.10 2.35 -4.15
C ALA A 71 8.87 1.57 -3.67
N ALA A 72 9.09 0.48 -2.93
CA ALA A 72 7.97 -0.24 -2.31
C ALA A 72 7.22 0.68 -1.35
N GLY A 73 5.90 0.70 -1.41
CA GLY A 73 5.04 1.65 -0.69
C GLY A 73 5.16 1.67 0.83
N HIS A 74 5.76 0.61 1.41
CA HIS A 74 6.10 0.61 2.83
C HIS A 74 7.34 1.45 3.16
N PHE A 75 8.10 1.93 2.18
CA PHE A 75 9.29 2.78 2.35
C PHE A 75 10.24 2.31 3.47
N ALA A 76 10.53 0.99 3.55
CA ALA A 76 11.31 0.32 4.58
C ALA A 76 10.82 0.54 6.02
N LEU A 77 9.55 0.90 6.21
CA LEU A 77 8.92 1.09 7.50
C LEU A 77 8.26 -0.22 7.97
N ASP A 78 9.05 -1.10 8.56
CA ASP A 78 8.56 -2.35 9.18
C ASP A 78 7.86 -2.03 10.50
N MET A 79 6.53 -2.03 10.50
CA MET A 79 5.75 -1.67 11.67
C MET A 79 4.54 -2.58 11.89
N ARG A 80 4.11 -2.64 13.14
CA ARG A 80 2.75 -3.09 13.50
C ARG A 80 1.89 -1.88 13.77
N PHE A 81 0.75 -1.81 13.14
CA PHE A 81 -0.18 -0.70 13.27
C PHE A 81 -1.45 -1.13 14.02
N LYS A 82 -1.94 -0.22 14.85
CA LYS A 82 -3.23 -0.36 15.53
C LYS A 82 -4.05 0.90 15.36
N ALA A 83 -5.14 0.81 14.62
CA ALA A 83 -6.11 1.88 14.51
C ALA A 83 -6.83 2.15 15.85
N ALA A 84 -7.33 3.36 16.04
CA ALA A 84 -7.97 3.77 17.28
C ALA A 84 -9.12 2.86 17.74
N PRO A 85 -9.99 2.33 16.85
CA PRO A 85 -11.07 1.40 17.26
C PRO A 85 -10.58 -0.02 17.53
N GLU A 86 -9.36 -0.38 17.11
CA GLU A 86 -8.83 -1.74 17.19
C GLU A 86 -8.19 -2.03 18.56
N LYS A 87 -8.32 -3.28 18.98
CA LYS A 87 -7.65 -3.77 20.21
C LYS A 87 -6.28 -4.36 19.90
N HIS A 88 -6.11 -4.94 18.72
CA HIS A 88 -4.94 -5.70 18.33
C HIS A 88 -4.13 -4.96 17.26
N TYR A 89 -2.81 -5.17 17.29
CA TYR A 89 -1.92 -4.68 16.25
C TYR A 89 -2.00 -5.57 15.01
N ARG A 90 -2.01 -4.96 13.85
CA ARG A 90 -1.84 -5.63 12.55
C ARG A 90 -0.43 -5.41 12.06
N GLN A 91 0.20 -6.43 11.52
CA GLN A 91 1.46 -6.29 10.82
C GLN A 91 1.21 -5.61 9.47
N MET A 92 1.96 -4.56 9.19
CA MET A 92 1.93 -3.86 7.91
C MET A 92 2.95 -4.48 6.95
N CYS A 93 2.93 -4.08 5.68
CA CYS A 93 3.95 -4.52 4.73
C CYS A 93 5.36 -4.13 5.22
N PRO A 94 6.38 -4.90 4.87
CA PRO A 94 6.39 -6.14 4.08
C PRO A 94 6.09 -7.41 4.90
N HIS A 95 4.84 -7.83 4.91
CA HIS A 95 4.42 -9.06 5.58
C HIS A 95 4.46 -10.25 4.60
N PRO A 96 4.93 -11.45 4.97
CA PRO A 96 5.50 -11.87 6.27
C PRO A 96 7.04 -11.81 6.33
N LEU A 97 7.69 -11.13 5.39
CA LEU A 97 9.14 -11.23 5.14
C LEU A 97 10.01 -10.62 6.24
N VAL A 98 9.49 -9.61 6.94
CA VAL A 98 10.24 -8.87 7.95
C VAL A 98 9.47 -8.86 9.26
N THR A 99 10.17 -9.13 10.37
CA THR A 99 9.61 -8.97 11.72
C THR A 99 9.60 -7.49 12.08
N PRO A 100 8.44 -6.90 12.36
CA PRO A 100 8.35 -5.48 12.68
C PRO A 100 9.11 -5.12 13.96
N SER A 101 9.88 -4.05 13.90
CA SER A 101 10.69 -3.53 15.01
C SER A 101 9.97 -2.45 15.82
N VAL A 102 8.88 -1.90 15.30
CA VAL A 102 8.17 -0.76 15.89
C VAL A 102 6.66 -0.99 15.89
N GLN A 103 6.02 -0.55 16.97
CA GLN A 103 4.57 -0.48 17.10
C GLN A 103 4.11 0.96 16.92
N VAL A 104 3.15 1.16 16.03
CA VAL A 104 2.50 2.44 15.78
C VAL A 104 1.01 2.29 16.09
N TYR A 105 0.44 3.23 16.80
CA TYR A 105 -0.99 3.21 17.09
C TYR A 105 -1.60 4.60 17.04
N GLU A 106 -2.87 4.66 16.77
CA GLU A 106 -3.63 5.89 16.82
C GLU A 106 -4.12 6.17 18.23
N LYS A 107 -3.99 7.42 18.64
CA LYS A 107 -4.52 7.95 19.89
C LYS A 107 -5.34 9.21 19.61
N ALA A 108 -6.43 9.39 20.31
CA ALA A 108 -7.22 10.61 20.24
C ALA A 108 -6.36 11.85 20.55
N VAL A 109 -6.51 12.91 19.76
CA VAL A 109 -5.78 14.16 19.95
C VAL A 109 -6.22 14.83 21.24
N LYS A 110 -7.53 14.83 21.50
CA LYS A 110 -8.12 15.40 22.71
C LYS A 110 -8.98 14.36 23.42
N PRO A 111 -9.20 14.51 24.74
CA PRO A 111 -10.10 13.62 25.49
C PRO A 111 -11.52 13.54 24.91
N GLU A 112 -12.01 14.63 24.34
CA GLU A 112 -13.30 14.74 23.66
C GLU A 112 -13.36 13.95 22.33
N ASP A 113 -12.21 13.74 21.69
CA ASP A 113 -12.05 12.91 20.49
C ASP A 113 -11.91 11.41 20.86
N ALA A 114 -12.06 11.04 22.12
CA ALA A 114 -11.95 9.65 22.55
C ALA A 114 -12.92 8.75 21.79
N MET A 115 -12.40 7.62 21.32
CA MET A 115 -13.17 6.68 20.51
C MET A 115 -14.43 6.20 21.25
N PRO A 116 -15.64 6.40 20.69
CA PRO A 116 -16.88 5.93 21.30
C PRO A 116 -16.84 4.42 21.58
N LYS A 117 -17.38 4.00 22.74
CA LYS A 117 -17.43 2.58 23.11
C LYS A 117 -18.06 1.69 22.04
N LYS A 118 -19.06 2.23 21.33
CA LYS A 118 -19.73 1.56 20.22
C LYS A 118 -18.76 1.25 19.07
N LEU A 119 -17.91 2.20 18.68
CA LEU A 119 -16.91 1.99 17.64
C LEU A 119 -15.82 0.99 18.06
N GLN A 120 -15.40 1.04 19.33
CA GLN A 120 -14.47 0.04 19.88
C GLN A 120 -15.07 -1.38 19.88
N PHE A 121 -16.39 -1.48 20.13
CA PHE A 121 -17.09 -2.75 20.03
C PHE A 121 -17.10 -3.27 18.59
N TYR A 122 -17.42 -2.43 17.62
CA TYR A 122 -17.35 -2.81 16.19
C TYR A 122 -15.97 -3.26 15.78
N GLY A 123 -14.92 -2.54 16.15
CA GLY A 123 -13.54 -2.94 15.84
C GLY A 123 -13.18 -4.33 16.42
N ARG A 124 -13.67 -4.65 17.63
CA ARG A 124 -13.50 -5.99 18.23
C ARG A 124 -14.25 -7.07 17.48
N VAL A 125 -15.50 -6.80 17.09
CA VAL A 125 -16.32 -7.74 16.32
C VAL A 125 -15.69 -7.98 14.96
N GLN A 126 -15.29 -6.95 14.25
CA GLN A 126 -14.63 -7.06 12.96
C GLN A 126 -13.33 -7.87 13.05
N TRP A 127 -12.50 -7.63 14.07
CA TRP A 127 -11.31 -8.43 14.29
C TRP A 127 -11.63 -9.91 14.53
N ALA A 128 -12.64 -10.21 15.38
CA ALA A 128 -13.04 -11.58 15.64
C ALA A 128 -13.54 -12.29 14.38
N ILE A 129 -14.33 -11.61 13.55
CA ILE A 129 -14.78 -12.11 12.24
C ILE A 129 -13.59 -12.38 11.32
N THR A 130 -12.64 -11.46 11.24
CA THR A 130 -11.41 -11.64 10.43
C THR A 130 -10.58 -12.83 10.90
N GLN A 131 -10.47 -13.07 12.23
CA GLN A 131 -9.76 -14.25 12.72
C GLN A 131 -10.54 -15.55 12.41
N ALA A 132 -11.85 -15.54 12.61
CA ALA A 132 -12.70 -16.69 12.27
C ALA A 132 -12.63 -17.03 10.78
N SER A 133 -12.62 -16.03 9.90
CA SER A 133 -12.55 -16.23 8.45
C SER A 133 -11.24 -16.86 7.95
N LYS A 134 -10.21 -16.94 8.79
CA LYS A 134 -8.95 -17.64 8.47
C LYS A 134 -9.04 -19.16 8.63
N THR A 135 -10.12 -19.67 9.21
CA THR A 135 -10.38 -21.10 9.32
C THR A 135 -11.29 -21.57 8.19
N LEU A 136 -11.18 -22.84 7.78
CA LEU A 136 -12.00 -23.39 6.68
C LEU A 136 -13.51 -23.19 6.91
N PHE A 137 -13.99 -23.59 8.08
CA PHE A 137 -15.41 -23.47 8.40
C PHE A 137 -15.83 -22.02 8.61
N GLY A 138 -15.01 -21.23 9.30
CA GLY A 138 -15.28 -19.80 9.55
C GLY A 138 -15.29 -19.00 8.25
N SER A 139 -14.40 -19.31 7.29
CA SER A 139 -14.38 -18.71 5.96
C SER A 139 -15.67 -18.99 5.20
N PHE A 140 -16.14 -20.24 5.20
CA PHE A 140 -17.41 -20.60 4.56
C PHE A 140 -18.59 -19.84 5.15
N VAL A 141 -18.73 -19.85 6.48
CA VAL A 141 -19.81 -19.13 7.19
C VAL A 141 -19.73 -17.63 6.94
N HIS A 142 -18.51 -17.07 7.02
CA HIS A 142 -18.30 -15.64 6.77
C HIS A 142 -18.71 -15.26 5.34
N THR A 143 -18.31 -16.02 4.33
CA THR A 143 -18.66 -15.75 2.93
C THR A 143 -20.16 -15.80 2.70
N MET A 144 -20.85 -16.78 3.28
CA MET A 144 -22.31 -16.90 3.17
C MET A 144 -23.03 -15.67 3.77
N PHE A 145 -22.67 -15.29 4.98
CA PHE A 145 -23.32 -14.16 5.66
C PHE A 145 -22.89 -12.81 5.12
N SER A 146 -21.62 -12.61 4.87
CA SER A 146 -21.12 -11.34 4.32
C SER A 146 -21.64 -11.07 2.91
N GLY A 147 -21.78 -12.11 2.10
CA GLY A 147 -22.39 -11.99 0.77
C GLY A 147 -23.81 -11.47 0.82
N LEU A 148 -24.64 -12.00 1.75
CA LEU A 148 -26.01 -11.53 1.92
C LEU A 148 -26.09 -10.10 2.48
N VAL A 149 -25.28 -9.78 3.49
CA VAL A 149 -25.27 -8.45 4.13
C VAL A 149 -24.76 -7.38 3.19
N ASN A 150 -23.72 -7.70 2.39
CA ASN A 150 -23.11 -6.75 1.49
C ASN A 150 -23.81 -6.65 0.12
N LEU A 151 -24.76 -7.54 -0.17
CA LEU A 151 -25.44 -7.54 -1.47
C LEU A 151 -26.11 -6.19 -1.77
N LEU A 152 -26.85 -5.65 -0.83
CA LEU A 152 -27.55 -4.36 -1.01
C LEU A 152 -26.56 -3.19 -1.14
N PRO A 153 -25.59 -2.99 -0.23
CA PRO A 153 -24.54 -2.01 -0.42
C PRO A 153 -23.83 -2.13 -1.79
N TYR A 154 -23.54 -3.34 -2.23
CA TYR A 154 -22.89 -3.64 -3.50
C TYR A 154 -23.74 -3.19 -4.69
N ILE A 155 -25.01 -3.55 -4.71
CA ILE A 155 -25.95 -3.10 -5.75
C ILE A 155 -26.04 -1.56 -5.77
N LEU A 156 -26.13 -0.93 -4.61
CA LEU A 156 -26.17 0.53 -4.51
C LEU A 156 -24.88 1.18 -5.02
N GLU A 157 -23.74 0.56 -4.79
CA GLU A 157 -22.45 1.05 -5.28
C GLU A 157 -22.32 0.96 -6.81
N ILE A 158 -22.80 -0.13 -7.40
CA ILE A 158 -22.81 -0.32 -8.85
C ILE A 158 -23.81 0.62 -9.54
N LEU A 159 -25.04 0.69 -9.03
CA LEU A 159 -26.11 1.45 -9.67
C LEU A 159 -26.05 2.95 -9.35
N PHE A 160 -25.59 3.33 -8.17
CA PHE A 160 -25.56 4.70 -7.69
C PHE A 160 -24.19 5.11 -7.10
N PRO A 161 -23.09 5.05 -7.87
CA PRO A 161 -21.74 5.27 -7.34
C PRO A 161 -21.56 6.68 -6.73
N ARG A 162 -22.22 7.70 -7.30
CA ARG A 162 -22.15 9.07 -6.79
C ARG A 162 -22.79 9.20 -5.40
N TYR A 163 -23.91 8.50 -5.15
CA TYR A 163 -24.59 8.51 -3.87
C TYR A 163 -23.78 7.76 -2.82
N SER A 164 -23.32 6.56 -3.15
CA SER A 164 -22.47 5.75 -2.28
C SER A 164 -21.20 6.52 -1.87
N SER A 165 -20.54 7.19 -2.82
CA SER A 165 -19.33 7.98 -2.53
C SER A 165 -19.61 9.21 -1.64
N ARG A 166 -20.79 9.84 -1.76
CA ARG A 166 -21.20 10.93 -0.86
C ARG A 166 -21.43 10.44 0.56
N LEU A 167 -22.13 9.30 0.69
CA LEU A 167 -22.39 8.69 1.99
C LEU A 167 -21.09 8.29 2.69
N ARG A 168 -20.17 7.64 2.00
CA ARG A 168 -18.85 7.28 2.55
C ARG A 168 -18.08 8.50 3.01
N ARG A 169 -18.05 9.59 2.21
CA ARG A 169 -17.40 10.84 2.60
C ARG A 169 -18.05 11.48 3.83
N TYR A 170 -19.35 11.45 3.92
CA TYR A 170 -20.08 11.95 5.08
C TYR A 170 -19.71 11.17 6.35
N LEU A 171 -19.67 9.84 6.27
CA LEU A 171 -19.28 8.98 7.38
C LEU A 171 -17.82 9.21 7.79
N ALA A 172 -16.90 9.30 6.85
CA ALA A 172 -15.49 9.58 7.10
C ALA A 172 -15.25 10.96 7.73
N ALA A 173 -16.06 11.97 7.41
CA ALA A 173 -15.94 13.30 8.00
C ALA A 173 -16.28 13.35 9.50
N HIS A 174 -16.93 12.31 10.03
CA HIS A 174 -17.32 12.19 11.43
C HIS A 174 -16.39 11.25 12.21
N GLU A 175 -15.29 10.82 11.63
CA GLU A 175 -14.28 10.04 12.34
C GLU A 175 -13.56 10.92 13.37
N PRO A 176 -13.30 10.40 14.59
CA PRO A 176 -12.57 11.12 15.62
C PRO A 176 -11.15 11.50 15.14
N LYS A 177 -10.69 12.68 15.52
CA LYS A 177 -9.32 13.12 15.19
C LYS A 177 -8.32 12.33 16.02
N THR A 178 -7.39 11.70 15.34
CA THR A 178 -6.35 10.89 15.95
C THR A 178 -4.96 11.42 15.59
N GLN A 179 -3.98 11.03 16.39
CA GLN A 179 -2.57 11.23 16.11
C GLN A 179 -1.82 9.90 16.23
N LEU A 180 -0.77 9.75 15.44
CA LEU A 180 0.07 8.56 15.49
C LEU A 180 1.03 8.62 16.68
N VAL A 181 1.11 7.53 17.42
CA VAL A 181 2.05 7.34 18.52
C VAL A 181 2.91 6.12 18.22
N TYR A 182 4.21 6.25 18.42
CA TYR A 182 5.20 5.24 18.13
C TYR A 182 5.70 4.59 19.42
N LYS A 183 5.82 3.28 19.42
CA LYS A 183 6.39 2.51 20.53
C LYS A 183 7.38 1.47 20.00
N LYS A 184 8.59 1.45 20.54
CA LYS A 184 9.58 0.41 20.22
C LYS A 184 9.30 -0.84 21.05
N GLU A 185 9.39 -2.02 20.45
CA GLU A 185 9.05 -3.27 21.14
C GLU A 185 10.01 -3.62 22.29
N THR A 186 11.27 -3.16 22.21
CA THR A 186 12.34 -3.57 23.12
C THR A 186 12.53 -2.68 24.35
N HIS A 187 12.05 -1.43 24.33
CA HIS A 187 12.20 -0.51 25.46
C HIS A 187 10.95 0.35 25.63
N GLU A 188 10.33 0.31 26.78
CA GLU A 188 9.06 1.01 27.07
C GLU A 188 9.14 2.55 26.91
N ASN A 189 10.33 3.12 26.98
CA ASN A 189 10.55 4.57 26.98
C ASN A 189 11.04 5.15 25.64
N GLU A 190 11.35 4.34 24.64
CA GLU A 190 11.82 4.83 23.34
C GLU A 190 10.65 4.96 22.36
N LYS A 191 10.52 6.14 21.77
CA LYS A 191 9.49 6.46 20.77
C LYS A 191 10.03 6.19 19.36
N GLY A 192 9.71 5.03 18.80
CA GLY A 192 10.04 4.70 17.42
C GLY A 192 11.51 4.33 17.18
N TRP A 193 11.97 4.51 15.95
CA TRP A 193 13.36 4.26 15.56
C TRP A 193 14.29 5.34 16.11
N ASN A 194 15.46 4.95 16.60
CA ASN A 194 16.53 5.88 16.94
C ASN A 194 17.11 6.54 15.68
N LEU A 195 18.02 7.48 15.83
CA LEU A 195 18.58 8.23 14.70
C LEU A 195 19.37 7.31 13.73
N GLU A 196 20.13 6.37 14.25
CA GLU A 196 20.92 5.44 13.47
C GLU A 196 20.02 4.49 12.64
N ASP A 197 18.96 3.94 13.25
CA ASP A 197 17.96 3.15 12.56
C ASP A 197 17.31 3.94 11.41
N ARG A 198 16.98 5.20 11.64
CA ARG A 198 16.39 6.08 10.62
C ARG A 198 17.35 6.36 9.47
N ILE A 199 18.62 6.65 9.77
CA ILE A 199 19.65 6.87 8.76
C ILE A 199 19.84 5.60 7.93
N THR A 200 19.96 4.45 8.57
CA THR A 200 20.14 3.17 7.88
C THR A 200 18.98 2.88 6.91
N ARG A 201 17.75 3.07 7.37
CA ARG A 201 16.54 2.85 6.55
C ARG A 201 16.43 3.85 5.40
N ALA A 202 16.63 5.14 5.68
CA ALA A 202 16.62 6.16 4.64
C ALA A 202 17.70 5.90 3.58
N THR A 203 18.89 5.53 4.02
CA THR A 203 20.00 5.17 3.10
C THR A 203 19.64 3.95 2.26
N ALA A 204 19.02 2.93 2.85
CA ALA A 204 18.61 1.72 2.12
C ALA A 204 17.55 2.05 1.05
N ILE A 205 16.55 2.87 1.35
CA ILE A 205 15.55 3.30 0.37
C ILE A 205 16.21 4.09 -0.78
N LEU A 206 17.00 5.09 -0.44
CA LEU A 206 17.65 5.95 -1.44
C LEU A 206 18.54 5.14 -2.37
N LYS A 207 19.42 4.32 -1.82
CA LYS A 207 20.30 3.43 -2.61
C LYS A 207 19.50 2.39 -3.41
N GLY A 208 18.49 1.80 -2.81
CA GLY A 208 17.63 0.81 -3.49
C GLY A 208 16.87 1.39 -4.68
N ALA A 209 16.50 2.66 -4.62
CA ALA A 209 15.89 3.38 -5.73
C ALA A 209 16.91 3.98 -6.72
N GLY A 210 18.21 3.80 -6.48
CA GLY A 210 19.27 4.30 -7.36
C GLY A 210 19.72 5.73 -7.09
N LEU A 211 19.22 6.36 -6.01
CA LEU A 211 19.60 7.72 -5.63
C LEU A 211 20.70 7.69 -4.56
N SER A 212 21.95 7.61 -4.98
CA SER A 212 23.12 7.64 -4.09
C SER A 212 23.82 9.01 -4.08
N ASP A 213 23.71 9.71 -5.16
CA ASP A 213 24.26 11.03 -5.47
C ASP A 213 23.27 11.79 -6.36
N ASN A 214 23.65 12.96 -6.83
CA ASN A 214 22.84 13.75 -7.78
C ASN A 214 21.44 14.10 -7.26
N PHE A 215 21.37 14.45 -5.98
CA PHE A 215 20.13 14.94 -5.39
C PHE A 215 19.67 16.26 -6.01
N SER A 216 18.42 16.32 -6.40
CA SER A 216 17.78 17.58 -6.76
C SER A 216 17.55 18.46 -5.52
N PRO A 217 17.37 19.78 -5.70
CA PRO A 217 17.10 20.68 -4.58
C PRO A 217 15.88 20.28 -3.73
N TYR A 218 14.93 19.58 -4.33
CA TYR A 218 13.75 19.07 -3.65
C TYR A 218 13.61 17.57 -3.90
N VAL A 219 13.46 16.82 -2.81
CA VAL A 219 13.17 15.39 -2.83
C VAL A 219 11.87 15.17 -2.06
N CYS A 220 10.85 14.70 -2.73
CA CYS A 220 9.53 14.44 -2.17
C CYS A 220 9.29 12.94 -2.06
N ILE A 221 8.69 12.48 -0.97
CA ILE A 221 8.18 11.12 -0.82
C ILE A 221 6.66 11.19 -0.88
N LEU A 222 6.08 10.53 -1.87
CA LEU A 222 4.64 10.48 -2.06
C LEU A 222 4.10 9.20 -1.42
N GLY A 223 3.49 9.34 -0.25
CA GLY A 223 2.74 8.26 0.38
C GLY A 223 1.29 8.28 -0.12
N HIS A 224 0.75 7.11 -0.41
CA HIS A 224 -0.64 7.01 -0.84
C HIS A 224 -1.42 5.98 -0.02
N GLY A 225 -2.74 6.18 0.04
CA GLY A 225 -3.72 5.18 0.42
C GLY A 225 -4.75 5.08 -0.68
N SER A 226 -5.32 3.91 -0.91
CA SER A 226 -6.35 3.72 -1.91
C SER A 226 -7.72 3.60 -1.25
N ARG A 227 -8.64 4.48 -1.64
CA ARG A 227 -10.06 4.28 -1.41
C ARG A 227 -10.73 4.13 -2.76
N SER A 228 -10.78 2.92 -3.26
CA SER A 228 -11.47 2.63 -4.52
C SER A 228 -12.98 2.71 -4.29
N LEU A 229 -13.60 3.79 -4.78
CA LEU A 229 -15.03 4.02 -4.62
C LEU A 229 -15.87 3.23 -5.64
N ASN A 230 -15.25 2.81 -6.72
CA ASN A 230 -15.93 2.18 -7.85
C ASN A 230 -15.39 0.78 -8.18
N ASN A 231 -14.46 0.26 -7.36
CA ASN A 231 -13.95 -1.08 -7.54
C ASN A 231 -14.67 -2.03 -6.57
N PRO A 232 -15.52 -2.91 -7.07
CA PRO A 232 -16.20 -3.89 -6.24
C PRO A 232 -15.23 -4.93 -5.64
N ASP A 233 -14.13 -5.20 -6.31
CA ASP A 233 -13.05 -6.01 -5.80
C ASP A 233 -12.12 -5.17 -4.92
N GLU A 234 -12.68 -4.59 -3.86
CA GLU A 234 -11.87 -3.92 -2.86
C GLU A 234 -10.79 -4.91 -2.40
N THR A 235 -9.63 -4.82 -3.01
CA THR A 235 -8.50 -5.68 -2.67
C THR A 235 -8.18 -5.43 -1.21
N ALA A 236 -7.85 -6.47 -0.48
CA ALA A 236 -7.53 -6.40 0.93
C ALA A 236 -6.35 -5.45 1.24
N HIS A 237 -5.75 -4.85 0.22
CA HIS A 237 -4.58 -3.99 0.29
C HIS A 237 -4.88 -2.65 -0.38
N ASP A 238 -4.68 -1.57 0.35
CA ASP A 238 -4.74 -0.21 -0.19
C ASP A 238 -3.60 0.06 -1.16
N CYS A 239 -2.52 -0.69 -1.06
CA CYS A 239 -1.35 -0.65 -1.93
C CYS A 239 -0.89 -2.07 -2.23
N GLY A 240 -0.55 -2.37 -3.47
CA GLY A 240 -0.04 -3.68 -3.91
C GLY A 240 1.43 -3.94 -3.58
N ALA A 241 2.12 -2.97 -3.01
CA ALA A 241 3.56 -3.03 -2.72
C ALA A 241 3.86 -2.96 -1.21
#